data_f2b5e31fd69903e9fd9a4e3e40f7f13c
#
_entry.id   f2b5e31fd69903e9fd9a4e3e40f7f13c
#
_cell.length_a   1.000
_cell.length_b   1.000
_cell.length_c   1.000
_cell.angle_alpha   90.00
_cell.angle_beta   90.00
_cell.angle_gamma   90.00
#
_symmetry.space_group_name_H-M   'P 1'
#
loop_
_entity.id
_entity.type
_entity.pdbx_description
1 polymer ?
#
loop_
_entity_poly.entity_id
_entity_poly.type
_entity_poly.pdbx_seq_one_letter_code
_entity_poly.pdbx_strand_id
1 'polypeptide(L)'
;LWGGDKIIPFKHLNSDLKGVGESWEISGVEDNESVVANGPDKGLTLADMVRKYREELVGEANYARFGNKFPLLIKFIDAKQDLSIQVHPTDELAKKRHNSMGKTEMWYVVDADKGAKLRSGFSEQITPKEYKERVLNNTITDVLQFHEVKSGDVFFLPAGRVENFIADPLWSHHDIW
;
A
#
# COMPACT_ATOMS: atom_id res chain seq x y z
N LEU A 1 -13.23 9.71 -10.34
CA LEU A 1 -11.91 9.61 -9.69
C LEU A 1 -12.14 9.30 -8.21
N TRP A 2 -11.48 8.28 -7.70
CA TRP A 2 -11.65 7.78 -6.32
C TRP A 2 -10.88 8.59 -5.27
N GLY A 3 -9.91 9.40 -5.70
CA GLY A 3 -9.05 10.20 -4.84
C GLY A 3 -9.76 11.39 -4.22
N GLY A 4 -9.36 11.73 -2.99
CA GLY A 4 -9.83 12.88 -2.26
C GLY A 4 -9.05 14.18 -2.52
N ASP A 5 -9.21 15.15 -1.65
CA ASP A 5 -8.57 16.46 -1.73
C ASP A 5 -7.71 16.77 -0.48
N LYS A 6 -7.43 15.74 0.36
CA LYS A 6 -6.72 15.91 1.65
C LYS A 6 -5.19 15.87 1.51
N ILE A 7 -4.61 15.13 0.53
CA ILE A 7 -3.15 14.97 0.39
C ILE A 7 -2.45 16.31 0.14
N ILE A 8 -2.93 17.14 -0.79
CA ILE A 8 -2.30 18.40 -1.14
C ILE A 8 -2.16 19.35 0.07
N PRO A 9 -3.24 19.67 0.81
CA PRO A 9 -3.12 20.50 2.01
C PRO A 9 -2.36 19.82 3.15
N PHE A 10 -2.52 18.52 3.35
CA PHE A 10 -1.80 17.76 4.38
C PHE A 10 -0.28 17.85 4.21
N LYS A 11 0.19 17.77 2.98
CA LYS A 11 1.62 17.86 2.63
C LYS A 11 2.10 19.30 2.40
N HIS A 12 1.24 20.30 2.57
CA HIS A 12 1.54 21.73 2.30
C HIS A 12 2.10 21.94 0.89
N LEU A 13 1.58 21.20 -0.10
CA LEU A 13 2.03 21.33 -1.47
C LEU A 13 1.37 22.54 -2.14
N ASN A 14 2.17 23.30 -2.90
CA ASN A 14 1.64 24.37 -3.75
C ASN A 14 1.19 23.78 -5.10
N SER A 15 -0.05 23.27 -5.12
CA SER A 15 -0.62 22.59 -6.29
C SER A 15 -2.13 22.77 -6.33
N ASP A 16 -2.68 22.96 -7.53
CA ASP A 16 -4.13 23.05 -7.79
C ASP A 16 -4.74 21.69 -8.18
N LEU A 17 -3.99 20.61 -8.11
CA LEU A 17 -4.48 19.27 -8.40
C LEU A 17 -5.64 18.89 -7.47
N LYS A 18 -6.66 18.24 -8.05
CA LYS A 18 -7.83 17.71 -7.36
C LYS A 18 -7.95 16.21 -7.56
N GLY A 19 -8.61 15.55 -6.60
CA GLY A 19 -8.82 14.11 -6.70
C GLY A 19 -7.52 13.31 -6.61
N VAL A 20 -6.54 13.78 -5.82
CA VAL A 20 -5.25 13.11 -5.63
C VAL A 20 -5.42 11.96 -4.65
N GLY A 21 -5.55 10.74 -5.18
CA GLY A 21 -5.78 9.55 -4.37
C GLY A 21 -4.53 8.97 -3.75
N GLU A 22 -3.35 9.16 -4.35
CA GLU A 22 -2.09 8.64 -3.85
C GLU A 22 -0.95 9.65 -3.96
N SER A 23 -0.04 9.60 -2.98
CA SER A 23 1.25 10.29 -3.04
C SER A 23 2.33 9.30 -2.60
N TRP A 24 3.21 8.95 -3.53
CA TRP A 24 4.31 8.02 -3.27
C TRP A 24 5.47 8.79 -2.64
N GLU A 25 5.81 8.44 -1.40
CA GLU A 25 6.83 9.14 -0.61
C GLU A 25 8.21 8.54 -0.79
N ILE A 26 8.29 7.21 -0.72
CA ILE A 26 9.50 6.43 -1.04
C ILE A 26 9.08 5.23 -1.86
N SER A 27 9.66 5.08 -3.04
CA SER A 27 9.35 3.98 -3.96
C SER A 27 10.62 3.29 -4.45
N GLY A 28 10.68 1.98 -4.21
CA GLY A 28 11.63 1.07 -4.85
C GLY A 28 11.03 0.31 -6.05
N VAL A 29 9.83 0.70 -6.50
CA VAL A 29 9.13 0.04 -7.62
C VAL A 29 9.85 0.34 -8.93
N GLU A 30 10.22 -0.71 -9.67
CA GLU A 30 10.89 -0.60 -10.98
C GLU A 30 10.12 0.33 -11.92
N ASP A 31 10.83 1.18 -12.65
CA ASP A 31 10.33 2.25 -13.52
C ASP A 31 9.58 3.39 -12.79
N ASN A 32 9.41 3.30 -11.47
CA ASN A 32 8.76 4.32 -10.66
C ASN A 32 9.52 4.59 -9.35
N GLU A 33 10.83 4.42 -9.36
CA GLU A 33 11.67 4.68 -8.20
C GLU A 33 11.68 6.16 -7.83
N SER A 34 11.76 6.43 -6.54
CA SER A 34 12.04 7.78 -6.05
C SER A 34 13.38 8.29 -6.56
N VAL A 35 13.45 9.58 -6.86
CA VAL A 35 14.65 10.25 -7.37
C VAL A 35 15.13 11.28 -6.34
N VAL A 36 16.44 11.32 -6.11
CA VAL A 36 17.06 12.28 -5.20
C VAL A 36 16.85 13.71 -5.69
N ALA A 37 16.20 14.53 -4.87
CA ALA A 37 15.81 15.89 -5.24
C ALA A 37 16.94 16.93 -5.13
N ASN A 38 17.90 16.73 -4.22
CA ASN A 38 18.97 17.71 -3.94
C ASN A 38 20.25 17.03 -3.41
N GLY A 39 21.29 17.81 -3.17
CA GLY A 39 22.58 17.33 -2.68
C GLY A 39 23.47 16.74 -3.77
N PRO A 40 24.59 16.08 -3.37
CA PRO A 40 25.59 15.57 -4.31
C PRO A 40 25.08 14.44 -5.21
N ASP A 41 24.03 13.73 -4.78
CA ASP A 41 23.46 12.60 -5.49
C ASP A 41 22.17 12.97 -6.25
N LYS A 42 21.88 14.26 -6.41
CA LYS A 42 20.69 14.74 -7.15
C LYS A 42 20.57 14.07 -8.51
N GLY A 43 19.38 13.51 -8.78
CA GLY A 43 19.04 12.86 -10.04
C GLY A 43 19.29 11.34 -10.03
N LEU A 44 19.95 10.79 -9.02
CA LEU A 44 20.04 9.34 -8.89
C LEU A 44 18.69 8.75 -8.44
N THR A 45 18.37 7.57 -8.96
CA THR A 45 17.21 6.82 -8.49
C THR A 45 17.49 6.17 -7.13
N LEU A 46 16.45 5.75 -6.41
CA LEU A 46 16.63 5.00 -5.16
C LEU A 46 17.42 3.71 -5.38
N ALA A 47 17.23 3.04 -6.52
CA ALA A 47 18.02 1.86 -6.88
C ALA A 47 19.52 2.20 -7.10
N ASP A 48 19.83 3.37 -7.69
CA ASP A 48 21.21 3.85 -7.82
C ASP A 48 21.82 4.14 -6.46
N MET A 49 21.04 4.74 -5.55
CA MET A 49 21.47 5.02 -4.18
C MET A 49 21.80 3.72 -3.41
N VAL A 50 20.92 2.70 -3.53
CA VAL A 50 21.19 1.39 -2.90
C VAL A 50 22.43 0.73 -3.50
N ARG A 51 22.63 0.80 -4.81
CA ARG A 51 23.86 0.27 -5.46
C ARG A 51 25.13 0.99 -4.98
N LYS A 52 25.05 2.32 -4.79
CA LYS A 52 26.18 3.16 -4.39
C LYS A 52 26.56 2.97 -2.92
N TYR A 53 25.58 2.99 -2.03
CA TYR A 53 25.81 3.03 -0.59
C TYR A 53 25.55 1.70 0.12
N ARG A 54 24.89 0.74 -0.55
CA ARG A 54 24.72 -0.63 -0.09
C ARG A 54 24.19 -0.71 1.35
N GLU A 55 24.90 -1.49 2.19
CA GLU A 55 24.60 -1.66 3.62
C GLU A 55 24.62 -0.37 4.44
N GLU A 56 25.37 0.63 4.02
CA GLU A 56 25.38 1.94 4.68
C GLU A 56 24.02 2.66 4.56
N LEU A 57 23.29 2.43 3.47
CA LEU A 57 21.97 3.01 3.25
C LEU A 57 20.83 2.18 3.85
N VAL A 58 20.84 0.87 3.62
CA VAL A 58 19.69 0.00 3.96
C VAL A 58 19.95 -0.92 5.15
N GLY A 59 21.15 -0.94 5.68
CA GLY A 59 21.59 -1.84 6.75
C GLY A 59 22.04 -3.21 6.22
N GLU A 60 22.94 -3.85 6.96
CA GLU A 60 23.57 -5.13 6.57
C GLU A 60 22.53 -6.24 6.33
N ALA A 61 21.59 -6.41 7.24
CA ALA A 61 20.57 -7.46 7.15
C ALA A 61 19.66 -7.29 5.92
N ASN A 62 19.25 -6.06 5.63
CA ASN A 62 18.41 -5.78 4.46
C ASN A 62 19.19 -5.92 3.17
N TYR A 63 20.45 -5.43 3.13
CA TYR A 63 21.27 -5.58 1.94
C TYR A 63 21.60 -7.06 1.65
N ALA A 64 21.89 -7.85 2.68
CA ALA A 64 22.09 -9.30 2.54
C ALA A 64 20.84 -10.02 1.99
N ARG A 65 19.64 -9.56 2.37
CA ARG A 65 18.38 -10.17 1.95
C ARG A 65 17.91 -9.73 0.57
N PHE A 66 17.99 -8.44 0.26
CA PHE A 66 17.36 -7.83 -0.91
C PHE A 66 18.37 -7.37 -1.98
N GLY A 67 19.67 -7.35 -1.65
CA GLY A 67 20.72 -6.87 -2.55
C GLY A 67 20.50 -5.40 -2.92
N ASN A 68 20.55 -5.12 -4.22
CA ASN A 68 20.39 -3.76 -4.75
C ASN A 68 18.91 -3.30 -4.89
N LYS A 69 17.96 -4.07 -4.36
CA LYS A 69 16.55 -3.69 -4.39
C LYS A 69 16.14 -2.99 -3.10
N PHE A 70 15.41 -1.90 -3.21
CA PHE A 70 14.74 -1.29 -2.08
C PHE A 70 13.36 -1.94 -1.92
N PRO A 71 13.09 -2.66 -0.81
CA PRO A 71 11.94 -3.56 -0.72
C PRO A 71 10.66 -2.89 -0.21
N LEU A 72 10.54 -1.57 -0.33
CA LEU A 72 9.38 -0.84 0.20
C LEU A 72 8.80 0.12 -0.83
N LEU A 73 7.49 0.29 -0.74
CA LEU A 73 6.74 1.44 -1.23
C LEU A 73 6.02 2.08 -0.05
N ILE A 74 6.30 3.35 0.22
CA ILE A 74 5.63 4.14 1.25
C ILE A 74 4.80 5.20 0.55
N LYS A 75 3.49 5.23 0.83
CA LYS A 75 2.57 6.17 0.18
C LYS A 75 1.48 6.66 1.12
N PHE A 76 0.97 7.86 0.87
CA PHE A 76 -0.31 8.30 1.39
C PHE A 76 -1.43 7.90 0.43
N ILE A 77 -2.55 7.48 0.98
CA ILE A 77 -3.79 7.22 0.25
C ILE A 77 -4.88 8.10 0.83
N ASP A 78 -5.60 8.81 -0.03
CA ASP A 78 -6.78 9.59 0.31
C ASP A 78 -7.96 9.06 -0.51
N ALA A 79 -8.75 8.18 0.11
CA ALA A 79 -9.85 7.48 -0.54
C ALA A 79 -11.18 8.22 -0.30
N LYS A 80 -11.69 8.91 -1.33
CA LYS A 80 -13.02 9.54 -1.34
C LYS A 80 -14.12 8.58 -1.77
N GLN A 81 -13.77 7.48 -2.43
CA GLN A 81 -14.67 6.42 -2.86
C GLN A 81 -14.09 5.07 -2.45
N ASP A 82 -14.95 4.07 -2.33
CA ASP A 82 -14.51 2.70 -2.06
C ASP A 82 -13.47 2.26 -3.12
N LEU A 83 -12.37 1.72 -2.65
CA LEU A 83 -11.37 1.13 -3.54
C LEU A 83 -11.78 -0.29 -3.92
N SER A 84 -11.07 -0.87 -4.89
CA SER A 84 -11.29 -2.26 -5.27
C SER A 84 -10.97 -3.22 -4.11
N ILE A 85 -11.70 -4.32 -4.04
CA ILE A 85 -11.36 -5.43 -3.14
C ILE A 85 -10.13 -6.14 -3.69
N GLN A 86 -9.09 -6.30 -2.87
CA GLN A 86 -7.81 -6.84 -3.28
C GLN A 86 -7.39 -8.01 -2.39
N VAL A 87 -6.58 -8.89 -2.97
CA VAL A 87 -5.83 -9.94 -2.26
C VAL A 87 -4.45 -10.02 -2.88
N HIS A 88 -3.45 -9.71 -2.10
CA HIS A 88 -2.07 -9.76 -2.57
C HIS A 88 -1.48 -11.16 -2.42
N PRO A 89 -0.69 -11.65 -3.40
CA PRO A 89 -0.12 -12.98 -3.36
C PRO A 89 1.00 -13.09 -2.32
N THR A 90 1.21 -14.32 -1.81
CA THR A 90 2.44 -14.67 -1.07
C THR A 90 3.66 -14.67 -1.98
N ASP A 91 4.87 -14.58 -1.40
CA ASP A 91 6.14 -14.64 -2.16
C ASP A 91 6.21 -15.87 -3.09
N GLU A 92 5.80 -17.03 -2.59
CA GLU A 92 5.79 -18.28 -3.36
C GLU A 92 4.88 -18.17 -4.59
N LEU A 93 3.66 -17.67 -4.39
CA LEU A 93 2.67 -17.54 -5.46
C LEU A 93 3.05 -16.46 -6.47
N ALA A 94 3.55 -15.32 -5.98
CA ALA A 94 4.02 -14.21 -6.81
C ALA A 94 5.21 -14.63 -7.68
N LYS A 95 6.18 -15.34 -7.10
CA LYS A 95 7.32 -15.86 -7.83
C LYS A 95 6.91 -16.85 -8.92
N LYS A 96 5.97 -17.76 -8.58
CA LYS A 96 5.49 -18.78 -9.53
C LYS A 96 4.71 -18.18 -10.71
N ARG A 97 3.89 -17.16 -10.47
CA ARG A 97 2.96 -16.62 -11.48
C ARG A 97 3.51 -15.42 -12.25
N HIS A 98 4.32 -14.59 -11.58
CA HIS A 98 4.70 -13.27 -12.09
C HIS A 98 6.21 -13.02 -12.03
N ASN A 99 7.02 -13.99 -11.53
CA ASN A 99 8.44 -13.82 -11.25
C ASN A 99 8.72 -12.58 -10.38
N SER A 100 7.83 -12.30 -9.44
CA SER A 100 7.80 -11.15 -8.55
C SER A 100 7.80 -11.58 -7.09
N MET A 101 7.90 -10.64 -6.20
CA MET A 101 7.71 -10.83 -4.75
C MET A 101 6.24 -10.74 -4.39
N GLY A 102 5.86 -11.38 -3.29
CA GLY A 102 4.56 -11.17 -2.67
C GLY A 102 4.42 -9.76 -2.11
N LYS A 103 3.25 -9.42 -1.61
CA LYS A 103 2.98 -8.10 -1.07
C LYS A 103 2.33 -8.22 0.30
N THR A 104 3.09 -7.88 1.33
CA THR A 104 2.61 -7.69 2.69
C THR A 104 2.51 -6.19 2.94
N GLU A 105 1.45 -5.75 3.57
CA GLU A 105 1.18 -4.33 3.79
C GLU A 105 1.03 -4.01 5.27
N MET A 106 1.26 -2.76 5.61
CA MET A 106 0.91 -2.19 6.90
C MET A 106 0.25 -0.83 6.64
N TRP A 107 -0.93 -0.65 7.20
CA TRP A 107 -1.66 0.60 7.11
C TRP A 107 -1.66 1.33 8.44
N TYR A 108 -1.37 2.62 8.39
CA TYR A 108 -1.50 3.54 9.51
C TYR A 108 -2.56 4.58 9.18
N VAL A 109 -3.59 4.68 9.98
CA VAL A 109 -4.66 5.67 9.81
C VAL A 109 -4.16 7.02 10.27
N VAL A 110 -3.88 7.93 9.34
CA VAL A 110 -3.46 9.31 9.65
C VAL A 110 -4.64 10.13 10.14
N ASP A 111 -5.75 10.06 9.41
CA ASP A 111 -7.00 10.75 9.72
C ASP A 111 -8.18 9.89 9.26
N ALA A 112 -9.32 10.01 9.93
CA ALA A 112 -10.53 9.29 9.58
C ALA A 112 -11.75 10.11 9.97
N ASP A 113 -12.70 10.24 9.06
CA ASP A 113 -13.97 10.89 9.37
C ASP A 113 -14.82 10.00 10.29
N LYS A 114 -15.77 10.62 10.99
CA LYS A 114 -16.63 9.90 11.94
C LYS A 114 -17.41 8.79 11.23
N GLY A 115 -17.20 7.56 11.68
CA GLY A 115 -17.86 6.39 11.10
C GLY A 115 -17.12 5.79 9.90
N ALA A 116 -15.91 6.26 9.59
CA ALA A 116 -15.05 5.68 8.57
C ALA A 116 -14.76 4.19 8.89
N LYS A 117 -14.70 3.38 7.85
CA LYS A 117 -14.53 1.92 7.98
C LYS A 117 -13.56 1.41 6.94
N LEU A 118 -12.95 0.27 7.25
CA LEU A 118 -12.27 -0.56 6.27
C LEU A 118 -12.76 -2.00 6.35
N ARG A 119 -12.48 -2.77 5.31
CA ARG A 119 -12.65 -4.22 5.32
C ARG A 119 -11.27 -4.88 5.35
N SER A 120 -11.08 -5.83 6.26
CA SER A 120 -9.88 -6.65 6.31
C SER A 120 -10.20 -8.03 6.86
N GLY A 121 -10.00 -9.04 6.02
CA GLY A 121 -10.34 -10.43 6.33
C GLY A 121 -11.83 -10.72 6.14
N PHE A 122 -12.21 -11.95 6.50
CA PHE A 122 -13.58 -12.42 6.47
C PHE A 122 -14.23 -12.36 7.84
N SER A 123 -15.53 -12.06 7.88
CA SER A 123 -16.33 -12.09 9.11
C SER A 123 -16.70 -13.53 9.53
N GLU A 124 -16.62 -14.46 8.60
CA GLU A 124 -16.90 -15.89 8.79
C GLU A 124 -15.97 -16.75 7.94
N GLN A 125 -15.89 -18.03 8.26
CA GLN A 125 -15.10 -18.95 7.46
C GLN A 125 -15.85 -19.29 6.18
N ILE A 126 -15.23 -19.03 5.03
CA ILE A 126 -15.77 -19.37 3.71
C ILE A 126 -14.86 -20.35 2.97
N THR A 127 -15.44 -21.20 2.15
CA THR A 127 -14.70 -22.14 1.30
C THR A 127 -14.21 -21.45 0.02
N PRO A 128 -13.17 -21.99 -0.66
CA PRO A 128 -12.75 -21.47 -1.97
C PRO A 128 -13.86 -21.48 -3.02
N LYS A 129 -14.81 -22.42 -2.94
CA LYS A 129 -15.97 -22.48 -3.82
C LYS A 129 -16.91 -21.32 -3.55
N GLU A 130 -17.27 -21.10 -2.31
CA GLU A 130 -18.09 -19.96 -1.88
C GLU A 130 -17.46 -18.62 -2.25
N TYR A 131 -16.16 -18.47 -2.00
CA TYR A 131 -15.42 -17.27 -2.40
C TYR A 131 -15.63 -16.98 -3.91
N LYS A 132 -15.42 -17.99 -4.76
CA LYS A 132 -15.59 -17.85 -6.21
C LYS A 132 -17.03 -17.49 -6.59
N GLU A 133 -18.02 -18.13 -5.98
CA GLU A 133 -19.43 -17.86 -6.23
C GLU A 133 -19.82 -16.43 -5.82
N ARG A 134 -19.36 -15.98 -4.65
CA ARG A 134 -19.60 -14.62 -4.14
C ARG A 134 -18.96 -13.54 -5.00
N VAL A 135 -17.74 -13.78 -5.50
CA VAL A 135 -17.05 -12.87 -6.44
C VAL A 135 -17.85 -12.76 -7.74
N LEU A 136 -18.28 -13.90 -8.33
CA LEU A 136 -19.06 -13.91 -9.57
C LEU A 136 -20.43 -13.23 -9.43
N ASN A 137 -21.03 -13.31 -8.26
CA ASN A 137 -22.34 -12.74 -7.97
C ASN A 137 -22.27 -11.33 -7.36
N ASN A 138 -21.07 -10.73 -7.22
CA ASN A 138 -20.83 -9.43 -6.57
C ASN A 138 -21.37 -9.37 -5.12
N THR A 139 -21.33 -10.48 -4.38
CA THR A 139 -21.75 -10.58 -2.97
C THR A 139 -20.62 -10.85 -2.00
N ILE A 140 -19.37 -10.74 -2.46
CA ILE A 140 -18.19 -10.99 -1.60
C ILE A 140 -18.12 -10.01 -0.42
N THR A 141 -18.60 -8.80 -0.60
CA THR A 141 -18.64 -7.77 0.44
C THR A 141 -19.47 -8.16 1.67
N ASP A 142 -20.47 -9.05 1.51
CA ASP A 142 -21.36 -9.45 2.60
C ASP A 142 -20.65 -10.26 3.69
N VAL A 143 -19.53 -10.89 3.32
CA VAL A 143 -18.74 -11.75 4.20
C VAL A 143 -17.37 -11.16 4.56
N LEU A 144 -17.12 -9.89 4.21
CA LEU A 144 -15.90 -9.20 4.63
C LEU A 144 -16.08 -8.56 6.02
N GLN A 145 -15.04 -8.69 6.85
CA GLN A 145 -15.02 -8.10 8.17
C GLN A 145 -14.83 -6.59 8.10
N PHE A 146 -15.76 -5.85 8.69
CA PHE A 146 -15.66 -4.41 8.87
C PHE A 146 -14.90 -4.05 10.15
N HIS A 147 -14.09 -3.00 10.06
CA HIS A 147 -13.43 -2.35 11.19
C HIS A 147 -13.76 -0.87 11.14
N GLU A 148 -14.37 -0.33 12.18
CA GLU A 148 -14.41 1.12 12.38
C GLU A 148 -13.00 1.60 12.68
N VAL A 149 -12.64 2.75 12.11
CA VAL A 149 -11.27 3.24 12.19
C VAL A 149 -11.21 4.67 12.71
N LYS A 150 -10.10 4.97 13.35
CA LYS A 150 -9.75 6.29 13.85
C LYS A 150 -8.28 6.57 13.64
N SER A 151 -7.91 7.85 13.66
CA SER A 151 -6.51 8.28 13.63
C SER A 151 -5.68 7.52 14.67
N GLY A 152 -4.51 7.02 14.27
CA GLY A 152 -3.59 6.24 15.08
C GLY A 152 -3.78 4.72 15.00
N ASP A 153 -4.85 4.22 14.39
CA ASP A 153 -5.03 2.78 14.20
C ASP A 153 -4.00 2.22 13.21
N VAL A 154 -3.57 0.97 13.47
CA VAL A 154 -2.61 0.25 12.63
C VAL A 154 -3.20 -1.09 12.22
N PHE A 155 -3.09 -1.43 10.95
CA PHE A 155 -3.50 -2.72 10.40
C PHE A 155 -2.31 -3.39 9.73
N PHE A 156 -1.99 -4.61 10.17
CA PHE A 156 -1.03 -5.47 9.49
C PHE A 156 -1.76 -6.45 8.58
N LEU A 157 -1.42 -6.42 7.30
CA LEU A 157 -2.10 -7.13 6.22
C LEU A 157 -1.12 -8.11 5.57
N PRO A 158 -0.97 -9.32 6.14
CA PRO A 158 -0.11 -10.33 5.54
C PRO A 158 -0.65 -10.73 4.16
N ALA A 159 0.26 -11.05 3.26
CA ALA A 159 -0.09 -11.58 1.93
C ALA A 159 -1.13 -12.71 2.04
N GLY A 160 -2.11 -12.73 1.15
CA GLY A 160 -3.26 -13.64 1.17
C GLY A 160 -4.48 -13.15 1.96
N ARG A 161 -4.38 -12.03 2.67
CA ARG A 161 -5.53 -11.41 3.33
C ARG A 161 -6.33 -10.57 2.32
N VAL A 162 -7.65 -10.71 2.33
CA VAL A 162 -8.54 -9.83 1.57
C VAL A 162 -8.67 -8.48 2.26
N GLU A 163 -8.69 -7.41 1.46
CA GLU A 163 -8.74 -6.04 1.97
C GLU A 163 -9.48 -5.10 1.02
N ASN A 164 -10.02 -4.03 1.58
CA ASN A 164 -10.68 -2.97 0.83
C ASN A 164 -10.81 -1.71 1.68
N PHE A 165 -10.46 -0.56 1.12
CA PHE A 165 -10.78 0.74 1.68
C PHE A 165 -12.23 1.10 1.37
N ILE A 166 -12.95 1.55 2.40
CA ILE A 166 -14.27 2.13 2.26
C ILE A 166 -14.11 3.64 2.38
N ALA A 167 -14.71 4.39 1.47
CA ALA A 167 -14.53 5.83 1.34
C ALA A 167 -14.50 6.58 2.66
N ASP A 168 -13.57 7.52 2.72
CA ASP A 168 -13.40 8.65 3.64
C ASP A 168 -12.30 8.63 4.72
N PRO A 169 -11.21 7.86 4.66
CA PRO A 169 -10.03 8.13 5.47
C PRO A 169 -8.82 8.61 4.66
N LEU A 170 -8.00 9.49 5.27
CA LEU A 170 -6.63 9.75 4.84
C LEU A 170 -5.71 8.67 5.44
N TRP A 171 -5.00 7.94 4.59
CA TRP A 171 -4.18 6.79 4.99
C TRP A 171 -2.70 6.99 4.68
N SER A 172 -1.86 6.49 5.58
CA SER A 172 -0.46 6.19 5.26
C SER A 172 -0.34 4.70 4.99
N HIS A 173 0.16 4.34 3.84
CA HIS A 173 0.28 2.97 3.37
C HIS A 173 1.74 2.58 3.23
N HIS A 174 2.10 1.44 3.80
CA HIS A 174 3.45 0.88 3.71
C HIS A 174 3.37 -0.50 3.08
N ASP A 175 3.81 -0.62 1.84
CA ASP A 175 3.98 -1.90 1.16
C ASP A 175 5.35 -2.49 1.52
N ILE A 176 5.37 -3.68 2.05
CA ILE A 176 6.59 -4.46 2.30
C ILE A 176 6.64 -5.55 1.24
N TRP A 177 7.59 -5.42 0.33
CA TRP A 177 7.86 -6.40 -0.73
C TRP A 177 8.65 -7.59 -0.20
#